data_aa28666b8ced0e29252970b29f38f194
#
_entry.id   aa28666b8ced0e29252970b29f38f194
#
_cell.length_a   1.000
_cell.length_b   1.000
_cell.length_c   1.000
_cell.angle_alpha   90.00
_cell.angle_beta   90.00
_cell.angle_gamma   90.00
#
_symmetry.space_group_name_H-M   'P 1'
#
loop_
_entity.id
_entity.type
_entity.pdbx_description
1 polymer ?
#
loop_
_entity_poly.entity_id
_entity_poly.type
_entity_poly.pdbx_seq_one_letter_code
_entity_poly.pdbx_strand_id
1 'polypeptide(L)'
;MTPTPLDLYNRKVEQGSLQADPHQKEALATLDTLFQRLFSGQPRDGFLKKLISRISGEDIRGIYLYGDVGRGKTMVMDLFVEAIPADTALRRVHFHAFMRDVHDYLHAHPKKGIIGLVKTISKQTDILAFDEFHVGDVADAMILQRLFSALIDKGLIVITTSNYPPQRLYEGGLQRQRFLPFIDLIEQTMEVIELSGPVDYRARELGCKNTYFSPLNGENK
;
A
#
# COMPACT_ATOMS: atom_id res chain seq x y z
N MET A 1 -15.72 15.48 13.03
CA MET A 1 -15.58 14.49 11.97
C MET A 1 -14.09 14.35 11.65
N THR A 2 -13.57 13.16 11.57
CA THR A 2 -12.20 12.92 11.10
C THR A 2 -12.14 13.31 9.63
N PRO A 3 -11.14 14.11 9.18
CA PRO A 3 -11.03 14.47 7.77
C PRO A 3 -10.77 13.21 6.94
N THR A 4 -11.35 13.14 5.77
CA THR A 4 -11.10 12.03 4.84
C THR A 4 -9.78 12.25 4.07
N PRO A 5 -9.22 11.22 3.41
CA PRO A 5 -8.03 11.39 2.56
C PRO A 5 -8.20 12.48 1.51
N LEU A 6 -9.38 12.56 0.90
CA LEU A 6 -9.69 13.58 -0.10
C LEU A 6 -9.80 14.97 0.50
N ASP A 7 -10.36 15.11 1.71
CA ASP A 7 -10.41 16.37 2.44
C ASP A 7 -9.00 16.89 2.75
N LEU A 8 -8.11 16.00 3.19
CA LEU A 8 -6.72 16.35 3.47
C LEU A 8 -6.00 16.82 2.21
N TYR A 9 -6.20 16.15 1.09
CA TYR A 9 -5.65 16.55 -0.21
C TYR A 9 -6.13 17.94 -0.61
N ASN A 10 -7.45 18.17 -0.59
CA ASN A 10 -8.02 19.46 -0.99
C ASN A 10 -7.48 20.60 -0.12
N ARG A 11 -7.39 20.43 1.20
CA ARG A 11 -6.78 21.41 2.11
C ARG A 11 -5.33 21.72 1.75
N LYS A 12 -4.51 20.68 1.46
CA LYS A 12 -3.10 20.87 1.09
C LYS A 12 -2.96 21.60 -0.25
N VAL A 13 -3.87 21.38 -1.19
CA VAL A 13 -3.93 22.12 -2.46
C VAL A 13 -4.33 23.58 -2.22
N GLU A 14 -5.37 23.84 -1.44
CA GLU A 14 -5.81 25.21 -1.07
C GLU A 14 -4.73 26.01 -0.35
N GLN A 15 -3.95 25.35 0.51
CA GLN A 15 -2.80 25.94 1.22
C GLN A 15 -1.57 26.14 0.33
N GLY A 16 -1.59 25.67 -0.93
CA GLY A 16 -0.46 25.76 -1.86
C GLY A 16 0.70 24.79 -1.53
N SER A 17 0.53 23.87 -0.58
CA SER A 17 1.54 22.86 -0.22
C SER A 17 1.55 21.65 -1.16
N LEU A 18 0.47 21.45 -1.93
CA LEU A 18 0.38 20.49 -3.01
C LEU A 18 -0.12 21.16 -4.29
N GLN A 19 0.35 20.67 -5.43
CA GLN A 19 -0.21 21.06 -6.72
C GLN A 19 -1.36 20.11 -7.07
N ALA A 20 -2.48 20.66 -7.53
CA ALA A 20 -3.62 19.86 -7.95
C ALA A 20 -3.27 18.96 -9.16
N ASP A 21 -3.57 17.67 -9.03
CA ASP A 21 -3.40 16.66 -10.07
C ASP A 21 -4.70 15.86 -10.20
N PRO A 22 -5.34 15.83 -11.38
CA PRO A 22 -6.57 15.09 -11.60
C PRO A 22 -6.46 13.59 -11.31
N HIS A 23 -5.34 12.95 -11.67
CA HIS A 23 -5.13 11.51 -11.48
C HIS A 23 -4.94 11.16 -10.00
N GLN A 24 -4.21 11.99 -9.26
CA GLN A 24 -4.08 11.84 -7.81
C GLN A 24 -5.42 12.03 -7.11
N LYS A 25 -6.22 13.01 -7.55
CA LYS A 25 -7.55 13.26 -7.01
C LYS A 25 -8.50 12.09 -7.26
N GLU A 26 -8.45 11.47 -8.44
CA GLU A 26 -9.24 10.28 -8.79
C GLU A 26 -8.87 9.07 -7.93
N ALA A 27 -7.56 8.80 -7.77
CA ALA A 27 -7.07 7.75 -6.89
C ALA A 27 -7.50 7.99 -5.42
N LEU A 28 -7.44 9.25 -4.96
CA LEU A 28 -7.89 9.61 -3.62
C LEU A 28 -9.41 9.50 -3.46
N ALA A 29 -10.22 9.74 -4.49
CA ALA A 29 -11.66 9.53 -4.42
C ALA A 29 -12.02 8.05 -4.22
N THR A 30 -11.28 7.14 -4.85
CA THR A 30 -11.43 5.70 -4.63
C THR A 30 -11.00 5.29 -3.22
N LEU A 31 -9.85 5.80 -2.76
CA LEU A 31 -9.39 5.62 -1.37
C LEU A 31 -10.39 6.17 -0.36
N ASP A 32 -11.01 7.29 -0.65
CA ASP A 32 -12.04 7.92 0.18
C ASP A 32 -13.28 7.03 0.31
N THR A 33 -13.69 6.39 -0.78
CA THR A 33 -14.79 5.41 -0.78
C THR A 33 -14.46 4.23 0.15
N LEU A 34 -13.26 3.67 0.08
CA LEU A 34 -12.82 2.63 1.01
C LEU A 34 -12.78 3.17 2.45
N PHE A 35 -12.22 4.35 2.66
CA PHE A 35 -12.15 5.00 3.96
C PHE A 35 -13.53 5.17 4.59
N GLN A 36 -14.50 5.65 3.83
CA GLN A 36 -15.88 5.81 4.30
C GLN A 36 -16.52 4.47 4.65
N ARG A 37 -16.34 3.43 3.84
CA ARG A 37 -16.83 2.08 4.17
C ARG A 37 -16.26 1.56 5.48
N LEU A 38 -14.97 1.84 5.75
CA LEU A 38 -14.28 1.37 6.94
C LEU A 38 -14.65 2.16 8.21
N PHE A 39 -14.90 3.47 8.09
CA PHE A 39 -14.98 4.36 9.24
C PHE A 39 -16.30 5.13 9.40
N SER A 40 -17.24 5.07 8.42
CA SER A 40 -18.53 5.81 8.49
C SER A 40 -19.64 5.11 9.26
N GLY A 41 -19.47 3.90 9.70
CA GLY A 41 -20.50 3.11 10.40
C GLY A 41 -20.26 2.98 11.86
N GLN A 42 -20.72 3.96 12.68
CA GLN A 42 -20.95 3.90 14.16
C GLN A 42 -20.20 2.85 15.06
N PRO A 43 -20.13 3.00 16.44
CA PRO A 43 -18.92 3.33 17.20
C PRO A 43 -18.15 2.12 17.79
N ARG A 44 -16.92 2.23 17.87
CA ARG A 44 -15.85 2.12 18.87
C ARG A 44 -15.81 0.97 19.89
N ASP A 45 -16.19 -0.29 19.58
CA ASP A 45 -15.69 -1.43 20.38
C ASP A 45 -15.71 -2.71 19.57
N GLY A 46 -14.54 -3.13 19.07
CA GLY A 46 -14.42 -4.37 18.31
C GLY A 46 -15.15 -4.37 16.96
N PHE A 47 -15.56 -3.20 16.49
CA PHE A 47 -16.47 -3.01 15.37
C PHE A 47 -15.82 -3.35 14.02
N LEU A 48 -14.54 -3.00 13.81
CA LEU A 48 -13.83 -3.38 12.60
C LEU A 48 -13.84 -4.90 12.40
N LYS A 49 -13.59 -5.69 13.44
CA LYS A 49 -13.70 -7.16 13.38
C LYS A 49 -15.11 -7.64 13.07
N LYS A 50 -16.14 -6.95 13.58
CA LYS A 50 -17.56 -7.26 13.31
C LYS A 50 -18.02 -6.78 11.93
N LEU A 51 -17.50 -5.64 11.45
CA LEU A 51 -17.80 -5.12 10.12
C LEU A 51 -17.18 -6.01 9.04
N ILE A 52 -15.91 -6.38 9.22
CA ILE A 52 -15.18 -7.28 8.32
C ILE A 52 -15.84 -8.65 8.25
N SER A 53 -16.41 -9.17 9.36
CA SER A 53 -17.16 -10.42 9.35
C SER A 53 -18.53 -10.34 8.65
N ARG A 54 -19.06 -9.12 8.42
CA ARG A 54 -20.32 -8.88 7.70
C ARG A 54 -20.15 -8.59 6.22
N ILE A 55 -18.92 -8.29 5.79
CA ILE A 55 -18.57 -8.15 4.38
C ILE A 55 -18.41 -9.57 3.83
N SER A 56 -19.54 -10.26 3.65
CA SER A 56 -19.56 -11.60 3.07
C SER A 56 -19.74 -11.49 1.56
N GLY A 57 -18.77 -12.06 0.82
CA GLY A 57 -18.85 -12.35 -0.60
C GLY A 57 -18.14 -11.35 -1.46
N GLU A 58 -18.14 -10.58 -2.22
CA GLU A 58 -17.47 -9.87 -3.30
C GLU A 58 -16.88 -8.49 -2.93
N ASP A 59 -16.68 -8.19 -1.64
CA ASP A 59 -16.25 -6.86 -1.24
C ASP A 59 -14.72 -6.69 -1.29
N ILE A 60 -14.31 -5.63 -1.97
CA ILE A 60 -12.93 -5.17 -2.04
C ILE A 60 -12.37 -4.95 -0.64
N ARG A 61 -11.33 -5.68 -0.29
CA ARG A 61 -10.69 -5.68 1.04
C ARG A 61 -9.34 -4.96 1.07
N GLY A 62 -9.04 -4.21 0.01
CA GLY A 62 -7.78 -3.48 -0.07
C GLY A 62 -7.67 -2.65 -1.32
N ILE A 63 -6.52 -1.99 -1.44
CA ILE A 63 -6.16 -1.17 -2.60
C ILE A 63 -4.76 -1.52 -3.07
N TYR A 64 -4.61 -1.71 -4.34
CA TYR A 64 -3.35 -1.85 -5.03
C TYR A 64 -3.11 -0.63 -5.92
N LEU A 65 -2.33 0.35 -5.41
CA LEU A 65 -2.01 1.58 -6.10
C LEU A 65 -0.70 1.41 -6.87
N TYR A 66 -0.73 1.51 -8.19
CA TYR A 66 0.50 1.38 -8.99
C TYR A 66 0.69 2.56 -9.96
N GLY A 67 1.89 2.69 -10.48
CA GLY A 67 2.26 3.71 -11.45
C GLY A 67 3.76 3.95 -11.44
N ASP A 68 4.25 4.74 -12.39
CA ASP A 68 5.67 5.05 -12.51
C ASP A 68 6.24 5.77 -11.28
N VAL A 69 7.56 5.77 -11.19
CA VAL A 69 8.29 6.53 -10.16
C VAL A 69 7.97 8.02 -10.30
N GLY A 70 7.81 8.72 -9.15
CA GLY A 70 7.54 10.17 -9.15
C GLY A 70 6.08 10.57 -9.34
N ARG A 71 5.13 9.63 -9.42
CA ARG A 71 3.69 9.93 -9.62
C ARG A 71 2.94 10.34 -8.35
N GLY A 72 3.59 10.31 -7.20
CA GLY A 72 2.96 10.70 -5.93
C GLY A 72 2.24 9.55 -5.21
N LYS A 73 2.52 8.28 -5.54
CA LYS A 73 1.94 7.12 -4.83
C LYS A 73 2.15 7.20 -3.31
N THR A 74 3.37 7.54 -2.89
CA THR A 74 3.70 7.69 -1.47
C THR A 74 2.87 8.80 -0.82
N MET A 75 2.70 9.94 -1.49
CA MET A 75 1.89 11.05 -1.00
C MET A 75 0.42 10.64 -0.85
N VAL A 76 -0.14 9.91 -1.82
CA VAL A 76 -1.51 9.39 -1.74
C VAL A 76 -1.65 8.42 -0.56
N MET A 77 -0.68 7.53 -0.35
CA MET A 77 -0.62 6.63 0.81
C MET A 77 -0.50 7.42 2.12
N ASP A 78 0.34 8.47 2.16
CA ASP A 78 0.53 9.33 3.34
C ASP A 78 -0.78 9.98 3.77
N LEU A 79 -1.55 10.52 2.82
CA LEU A 79 -2.84 11.15 3.08
C LEU A 79 -3.86 10.13 3.61
N PHE A 80 -3.87 8.93 3.08
CA PHE A 80 -4.74 7.87 3.59
C PHE A 80 -4.37 7.50 5.03
N VAL A 81 -3.09 7.29 5.30
CA VAL A 81 -2.59 6.96 6.64
C VAL A 81 -2.86 8.09 7.64
N GLU A 82 -2.68 9.36 7.22
CA GLU A 82 -2.96 10.55 8.04
C GLU A 82 -4.44 10.65 8.43
N ALA A 83 -5.35 10.19 7.55
CA ALA A 83 -6.79 10.22 7.80
C ALA A 83 -7.27 9.11 8.75
N ILE A 84 -6.53 8.01 8.90
CA ILE A 84 -6.93 6.88 9.72
C ILE A 84 -7.08 7.29 11.19
N PRO A 85 -8.20 6.93 11.87
CA PRO A 85 -8.37 7.21 13.28
C PRO A 85 -7.25 6.59 14.14
N ALA A 86 -6.78 7.33 15.16
CA ALA A 86 -5.66 6.94 16.01
C ALA A 86 -5.87 5.65 16.82
N ASP A 87 -7.12 5.22 16.98
CA ASP A 87 -7.51 3.97 17.65
C ASP A 87 -7.51 2.74 16.70
N THR A 88 -7.18 2.93 15.43
CA THR A 88 -7.07 1.85 14.45
C THR A 88 -5.66 1.25 14.46
N ALA A 89 -5.57 -0.07 14.56
CA ALA A 89 -4.30 -0.77 14.55
C ALA A 89 -3.71 -0.83 13.12
N LEU A 90 -3.00 0.21 12.72
CA LEU A 90 -2.31 0.31 11.44
C LEU A 90 -0.84 -0.11 11.58
N ARG A 91 -0.38 -0.95 10.66
CA ARG A 91 1.05 -1.21 10.45
C ARG A 91 1.45 -0.79 9.04
N ARG A 92 2.27 0.25 8.91
CA ARG A 92 2.91 0.65 7.65
C ARG A 92 4.36 0.18 7.63
N VAL A 93 4.77 -0.43 6.52
CA VAL A 93 6.11 -1.00 6.38
C VAL A 93 6.49 -1.14 4.90
N HIS A 94 7.77 -1.02 4.58
CA HIS A 94 8.26 -1.40 3.26
C HIS A 94 8.09 -2.90 3.05
N PHE A 95 7.59 -3.29 1.88
CA PHE A 95 7.29 -4.69 1.59
C PHE A 95 8.47 -5.63 1.81
N HIS A 96 9.68 -5.23 1.39
CA HIS A 96 10.89 -6.01 1.61
C HIS A 96 11.21 -6.24 3.10
N ALA A 97 11.02 -5.22 3.94
CA ALA A 97 11.23 -5.38 5.39
C ALA A 97 10.20 -6.33 6.00
N PHE A 98 8.94 -6.25 5.55
CA PHE A 98 7.90 -7.19 5.97
C PHE A 98 8.23 -8.64 5.61
N MET A 99 8.69 -8.90 4.38
CA MET A 99 9.04 -10.26 3.95
C MET A 99 10.22 -10.81 4.73
N ARG A 100 11.19 -9.99 5.11
CA ARG A 100 12.27 -10.40 6.02
C ARG A 100 11.71 -10.83 7.38
N ASP A 101 10.83 -10.03 7.99
CA ASP A 101 10.17 -10.41 9.25
C ASP A 101 9.38 -11.73 9.11
N VAL A 102 8.75 -11.96 7.95
CA VAL A 102 8.03 -13.22 7.63
C VAL A 102 8.98 -14.40 7.64
N HIS A 103 10.12 -14.31 6.94
CA HIS A 103 11.11 -15.37 6.87
C HIS A 103 11.70 -15.65 8.25
N ASP A 104 12.07 -14.62 9.01
CA ASP A 104 12.61 -14.74 10.36
C ASP A 104 11.61 -15.46 11.29
N TYR A 105 10.34 -15.09 11.21
CA TYR A 105 9.31 -15.77 11.99
C TYR A 105 9.16 -17.25 11.61
N LEU A 106 9.12 -17.57 10.32
CA LEU A 106 8.97 -18.94 9.83
C LEU A 106 10.17 -19.81 10.22
N HIS A 107 11.37 -19.25 10.17
CA HIS A 107 12.59 -19.92 10.66
C HIS A 107 12.55 -20.17 12.16
N ALA A 108 12.15 -19.19 12.95
CA ALA A 108 12.07 -19.32 14.41
C ALA A 108 10.91 -20.23 14.86
N HIS A 109 9.85 -20.37 14.06
CA HIS A 109 8.64 -21.10 14.44
C HIS A 109 8.18 -22.11 13.40
N PRO A 110 9.00 -23.10 13.00
CA PRO A 110 8.67 -24.02 11.91
C PRO A 110 7.38 -24.82 12.15
N LYS A 111 7.07 -25.15 13.41
CA LYS A 111 5.83 -25.86 13.77
C LYS A 111 4.57 -24.99 13.69
N LYS A 112 4.68 -23.68 13.86
CA LYS A 112 3.53 -22.76 13.79
C LYS A 112 3.25 -22.31 12.36
N GLY A 113 4.29 -22.18 11.54
CA GLY A 113 4.22 -21.82 10.13
C GLY A 113 3.45 -20.52 9.87
N ILE A 114 2.90 -20.41 8.67
CA ILE A 114 2.13 -19.22 8.22
C ILE A 114 0.89 -19.00 9.11
N ILE A 115 0.21 -20.03 9.56
CA ILE A 115 -1.00 -19.90 10.40
C ILE A 115 -0.68 -19.20 11.71
N GLY A 116 0.44 -19.54 12.35
CA GLY A 116 0.89 -18.91 13.58
C GLY A 116 1.29 -17.44 13.36
N LEU A 117 1.95 -17.15 12.24
CA LEU A 117 2.31 -15.77 11.84
C LEU A 117 1.05 -14.92 11.65
N VAL A 118 0.11 -15.39 10.83
CA VAL A 118 -1.15 -14.70 10.55
C VAL A 118 -1.92 -14.41 11.85
N LYS A 119 -1.98 -15.38 12.77
CA LYS A 119 -2.60 -15.19 14.09
C LYS A 119 -1.91 -14.10 14.90
N THR A 120 -0.59 -13.98 14.80
CA THR A 120 0.17 -12.94 15.50
C THR A 120 -0.11 -11.57 14.90
N ILE A 121 -0.03 -11.44 13.58
CA ILE A 121 -0.28 -10.18 12.86
C ILE A 121 -1.72 -9.72 13.10
N SER A 122 -2.73 -10.59 12.92
CA SER A 122 -4.15 -10.24 13.03
C SER A 122 -4.63 -9.85 14.43
N LYS A 123 -3.82 -10.08 15.46
CA LYS A 123 -4.10 -9.61 16.81
C LYS A 123 -3.69 -8.15 17.04
N GLN A 124 -2.71 -7.69 16.29
CA GLN A 124 -2.04 -6.41 16.49
C GLN A 124 -2.29 -5.41 15.35
N THR A 125 -2.93 -5.86 14.27
CA THR A 125 -3.03 -5.08 13.04
C THR A 125 -4.39 -5.31 12.39
N ASP A 126 -5.09 -4.24 12.10
CA ASP A 126 -6.33 -4.23 11.30
C ASP A 126 -6.03 -3.85 9.85
N ILE A 127 -5.09 -2.94 9.64
CA ILE A 127 -4.68 -2.44 8.32
C ILE A 127 -3.18 -2.63 8.13
N LEU A 128 -2.81 -3.28 7.03
CA LEU A 128 -1.44 -3.40 6.54
C LEU A 128 -1.24 -2.46 5.35
N ALA A 129 -0.34 -1.50 5.49
CA ALA A 129 0.06 -0.60 4.42
C ALA A 129 1.49 -0.93 3.97
N PHE A 130 1.65 -1.27 2.70
CA PHE A 130 2.94 -1.63 2.12
C PHE A 130 3.43 -0.56 1.17
N ASP A 131 4.59 -0.01 1.47
CA ASP A 131 5.32 0.81 0.50
C ASP A 131 6.18 -0.08 -0.40
N GLU A 132 6.26 0.29 -1.68
CA GLU A 132 7.15 -0.33 -2.68
C GLU A 132 6.95 -1.84 -2.82
N PHE A 133 5.70 -2.26 -3.01
CA PHE A 133 5.38 -3.67 -3.22
C PHE A 133 6.05 -4.18 -4.50
N HIS A 134 7.03 -5.05 -4.32
CA HIS A 134 7.78 -5.65 -5.42
C HIS A 134 8.23 -7.07 -5.04
N VAL A 135 8.04 -8.02 -5.93
CA VAL A 135 8.43 -9.42 -5.72
C VAL A 135 9.58 -9.76 -6.65
N GLY A 136 10.75 -9.97 -6.08
CA GLY A 136 11.97 -10.32 -6.84
C GLY A 136 12.53 -11.70 -6.50
N ASP A 137 12.15 -12.27 -5.35
CA ASP A 137 12.67 -13.54 -4.85
C ASP A 137 11.65 -14.67 -4.99
N VAL A 138 12.14 -15.89 -5.33
CA VAL A 138 11.29 -17.08 -5.48
C VAL A 138 10.71 -17.54 -4.15
N ALA A 139 11.43 -17.37 -3.04
CA ALA A 139 10.95 -17.75 -1.72
C ALA A 139 9.76 -16.88 -1.30
N ASP A 140 9.85 -15.57 -1.56
CA ASP A 140 8.74 -14.64 -1.35
C ASP A 140 7.54 -15.03 -2.20
N ALA A 141 7.75 -15.24 -3.51
CA ALA A 141 6.69 -15.59 -4.45
C ALA A 141 5.91 -16.85 -4.02
N MET A 142 6.60 -17.85 -3.46
CA MET A 142 5.97 -19.11 -3.03
C MET A 142 5.17 -18.98 -1.72
N ILE A 143 5.42 -17.98 -0.92
CA ILE A 143 4.75 -17.75 0.37
C ILE A 143 3.55 -16.82 0.22
N LEU A 144 3.64 -15.84 -0.67
CA LEU A 144 2.73 -14.68 -0.73
C LEU A 144 1.27 -15.07 -0.88
N GLN A 145 0.93 -15.97 -1.81
CA GLN A 145 -0.46 -16.36 -2.03
C GLN A 145 -1.10 -16.92 -0.75
N ARG A 146 -0.41 -17.83 -0.06
CA ARG A 146 -0.90 -18.44 1.17
C ARG A 146 -0.97 -17.45 2.34
N LEU A 147 0.03 -16.56 2.44
CA LEU A 147 0.10 -15.56 3.50
C LEU A 147 -1.02 -14.52 3.34
N PHE A 148 -1.14 -13.94 2.15
CA PHE A 148 -2.13 -12.88 1.90
C PHE A 148 -3.57 -13.43 1.95
N SER A 149 -3.84 -14.60 1.37
CA SER A 149 -5.15 -15.23 1.49
C SER A 149 -5.54 -15.39 2.97
N ALA A 150 -4.64 -15.93 3.80
CA ALA A 150 -4.91 -16.12 5.21
C ALA A 150 -5.04 -14.80 6.01
N LEU A 151 -4.33 -13.73 5.64
CA LEU A 151 -4.48 -12.40 6.23
C LEU A 151 -5.84 -11.78 5.87
N ILE A 152 -6.23 -11.86 4.60
CA ILE A 152 -7.52 -11.38 4.09
C ILE A 152 -8.68 -12.16 4.74
N ASP A 153 -8.56 -13.48 4.86
CA ASP A 153 -9.56 -14.32 5.54
C ASP A 153 -9.71 -13.99 7.04
N LYS A 154 -8.65 -13.45 7.66
CA LYS A 154 -8.71 -12.89 9.03
C LYS A 154 -9.28 -11.48 9.07
N GLY A 155 -9.63 -10.91 7.93
CA GLY A 155 -10.24 -9.62 7.82
C GLY A 155 -9.26 -8.45 7.86
N LEU A 156 -7.97 -8.67 7.59
CA LEU A 156 -7.04 -7.57 7.44
C LEU A 156 -7.30 -6.84 6.13
N ILE A 157 -7.20 -5.53 6.20
CA ILE A 157 -7.24 -4.66 5.04
C ILE A 157 -5.81 -4.45 4.57
N VAL A 158 -5.59 -4.59 3.27
CA VAL A 158 -4.26 -4.44 2.68
C VAL A 158 -4.26 -3.26 1.70
N ILE A 159 -3.32 -2.35 1.87
CA ILE A 159 -3.12 -1.21 0.97
C ILE A 159 -1.69 -1.24 0.51
N THR A 160 -1.46 -1.18 -0.80
CA THR A 160 -0.10 -1.27 -1.34
C THR A 160 0.19 -0.17 -2.34
N THR A 161 1.44 0.28 -2.38
CA THR A 161 1.98 1.05 -3.51
C THR A 161 2.98 0.21 -4.27
N SER A 162 2.95 0.24 -5.61
CA SER A 162 3.86 -0.49 -6.49
C SER A 162 4.27 0.34 -7.70
N ASN A 163 5.40 -0.01 -8.30
CA ASN A 163 5.79 0.54 -9.61
C ASN A 163 5.27 -0.33 -10.78
N TYR A 164 4.64 -1.45 -10.49
CA TYR A 164 4.19 -2.41 -11.48
C TYR A 164 2.70 -2.73 -11.32
N PRO A 165 1.94 -2.89 -12.41
CA PRO A 165 0.62 -3.47 -12.34
C PRO A 165 0.71 -4.93 -11.81
N PRO A 166 -0.36 -5.48 -11.20
CA PRO A 166 -0.35 -6.83 -10.66
C PRO A 166 0.15 -7.88 -11.64
N GLN A 167 -0.24 -7.78 -12.92
CA GLN A 167 0.11 -8.72 -13.99
C GLN A 167 1.61 -8.76 -14.28
N ARG A 168 2.35 -7.68 -13.97
CA ARG A 168 3.80 -7.60 -14.16
C ARG A 168 4.61 -7.92 -12.90
N LEU A 169 3.94 -8.21 -11.77
CA LEU A 169 4.63 -8.70 -10.59
C LEU A 169 5.34 -10.02 -10.91
N TYR A 170 6.58 -10.13 -10.44
CA TYR A 170 7.41 -11.32 -10.62
C TYR A 170 7.53 -11.77 -12.09
N GLU A 171 7.53 -10.80 -13.04
CA GLU A 171 7.71 -11.05 -14.46
C GLU A 171 9.10 -11.64 -14.72
N GLY A 172 9.17 -12.73 -15.50
CA GLY A 172 10.42 -13.47 -15.73
C GLY A 172 10.92 -14.29 -14.53
N GLY A 173 10.22 -14.30 -13.40
CA GLY A 173 10.63 -15.07 -12.21
C GLY A 173 10.52 -16.57 -12.37
N LEU A 174 11.37 -17.30 -11.62
CA LEU A 174 11.40 -18.76 -11.64
C LEU A 174 10.08 -19.34 -11.14
N GLN A 175 9.51 -20.30 -11.88
CA GLN A 175 8.22 -20.93 -11.56
C GLN A 175 7.06 -19.92 -11.47
N ARG A 176 7.06 -18.87 -12.28
CA ARG A 176 6.05 -17.81 -12.27
C ARG A 176 4.59 -18.33 -12.31
N GLN A 177 4.36 -19.47 -12.94
CA GLN A 177 3.02 -20.10 -12.97
C GLN A 177 2.44 -20.38 -11.57
N ARG A 178 3.29 -20.65 -10.58
CA ARG A 178 2.86 -20.84 -9.19
C ARG A 178 2.55 -19.52 -8.48
N PHE A 179 2.97 -18.41 -9.04
CA PHE A 179 2.71 -17.06 -8.52
C PHE A 179 1.40 -16.45 -9.09
N LEU A 180 0.94 -16.93 -10.26
CA LEU A 180 -0.29 -16.42 -10.89
C LEU A 180 -1.51 -16.42 -9.95
N PRO A 181 -1.75 -17.44 -9.11
CA PRO A 181 -2.86 -17.40 -8.16
C PRO A 181 -2.78 -16.25 -7.14
N PHE A 182 -1.60 -15.68 -6.89
CA PHE A 182 -1.46 -14.51 -6.07
C PHE A 182 -1.87 -13.23 -6.83
N ILE A 183 -1.56 -13.14 -8.11
CA ILE A 183 -2.05 -12.06 -8.97
C ILE A 183 -3.57 -12.09 -9.02
N ASP A 184 -4.17 -13.26 -9.25
CA ASP A 184 -5.63 -13.46 -9.25
C ASP A 184 -6.24 -13.03 -7.90
N LEU A 185 -5.58 -13.35 -6.78
CA LEU A 185 -6.00 -12.93 -5.44
C LEU A 185 -6.04 -11.41 -5.32
N ILE A 186 -5.00 -10.71 -5.78
CA ILE A 186 -4.97 -9.25 -5.78
C ILE A 186 -6.14 -8.69 -6.58
N GLU A 187 -6.33 -9.16 -7.82
CA GLU A 187 -7.37 -8.66 -8.72
C GLU A 187 -8.79 -8.95 -8.22
N GLN A 188 -9.00 -10.03 -7.48
CA GLN A 188 -10.30 -10.40 -6.93
C GLN A 188 -10.61 -9.69 -5.60
N THR A 189 -9.60 -9.32 -4.82
CA THR A 189 -9.81 -8.85 -3.45
C THR A 189 -9.39 -7.39 -3.23
N MET A 190 -8.65 -6.81 -4.16
CA MET A 190 -8.16 -5.42 -4.05
C MET A 190 -8.65 -4.59 -5.23
N GLU A 191 -8.96 -3.33 -4.97
CA GLU A 191 -9.17 -2.37 -6.04
C GLU A 191 -7.82 -1.95 -6.62
N VAL A 192 -7.63 -2.20 -7.91
CA VAL A 192 -6.39 -1.90 -8.62
C VAL A 192 -6.51 -0.53 -9.26
N ILE A 193 -5.69 0.43 -8.79
CA ILE A 193 -5.73 1.82 -9.23
C ILE A 193 -4.40 2.17 -9.88
N GLU A 194 -4.45 2.66 -11.12
CA GLU A 194 -3.30 3.20 -11.80
C GLU A 194 -3.15 4.70 -11.54
N LEU A 195 -2.01 5.11 -11.04
CA LEU A 195 -1.62 6.50 -10.93
C LEU A 195 -0.78 6.86 -12.17
N SER A 196 -1.48 7.12 -13.27
CA SER A 196 -0.89 7.59 -14.53
C SER A 196 -0.92 9.11 -14.60
N GLY A 197 0.01 9.70 -15.33
CA GLY A 197 0.01 11.16 -15.54
C GLY A 197 1.29 11.62 -16.27
N PRO A 198 1.27 12.77 -16.94
CA PRO A 198 2.41 13.27 -17.73
C PRO A 198 3.54 13.87 -16.88
N VAL A 199 3.35 14.08 -15.57
CA VAL A 199 4.27 14.87 -14.74
C VAL A 199 5.06 13.98 -13.79
N ASP A 200 6.40 13.99 -13.89
CA ASP A 200 7.30 13.48 -12.87
C ASP A 200 7.57 14.58 -11.82
N TYR A 201 6.98 14.44 -10.65
CA TYR A 201 7.11 15.42 -9.56
C TYR A 201 8.51 15.48 -8.96
N ARG A 202 9.34 14.44 -9.09
CA ARG A 202 10.74 14.42 -8.63
C ARG A 202 11.63 15.34 -9.45
N ALA A 203 11.38 15.44 -10.74
CA ALA A 203 12.16 16.32 -11.62
C ALA A 203 12.02 17.80 -11.23
N ARG A 204 10.94 18.18 -10.57
CA ARG A 204 10.71 19.57 -10.11
C ARG A 204 11.43 19.90 -8.80
N GLU A 205 11.52 18.97 -7.86
CA GLU A 205 12.28 19.20 -6.61
C GLU A 205 13.78 19.34 -6.88
N LEU A 206 14.30 18.65 -7.87
CA LEU A 206 15.71 18.75 -8.31
C LEU A 206 16.00 20.04 -9.08
N GLY A 207 15.01 20.59 -9.80
CA GLY A 207 15.15 21.86 -10.55
C GLY A 207 15.31 23.11 -9.67
N CYS A 208 15.01 23.04 -8.37
CA CYS A 208 15.19 24.16 -7.43
C CYS A 208 16.52 24.12 -6.67
N LYS A 209 17.32 23.07 -6.83
CA LYS A 209 18.68 23.00 -6.25
C LYS A 209 19.69 22.87 -7.38
N ASN A 210 20.34 23.99 -7.72
CA ASN A 210 21.58 23.99 -8.54
C ASN A 210 22.68 23.24 -7.76
N THR A 211 22.74 21.92 -7.88
CA THR A 211 23.69 21.08 -7.14
C THR A 211 24.88 20.61 -7.97
N TYR A 212 25.01 21.08 -9.22
CA TYR A 212 26.19 20.74 -10.02
C TYR A 212 26.78 21.98 -10.66
N PHE A 213 27.96 22.39 -10.16
CA PHE A 213 28.85 23.29 -10.85
C PHE A 213 29.74 22.46 -11.78
N SER A 214 29.51 22.55 -13.08
CA SER A 214 30.42 22.02 -14.12
C SER A 214 30.54 23.09 -15.21
N PRO A 215 31.76 23.45 -15.66
CA PRO A 215 33.05 22.84 -15.35
C PRO A 215 33.73 23.41 -14.11
N LEU A 216 34.65 22.64 -13.51
CA LEU A 216 35.57 23.09 -12.46
C LEU A 216 36.55 24.11 -13.07
N ASN A 217 36.20 25.37 -13.02
CA ASN A 217 37.10 26.48 -13.33
C ASN A 217 37.95 26.77 -12.12
N GLY A 218 39.22 27.15 -12.31
CA GLY A 218 40.24 27.33 -11.26
C GLY A 218 39.96 28.34 -10.16
N GLU A 219 38.76 28.95 -10.12
CA GLU A 219 38.35 29.93 -9.12
C GLU A 219 37.54 29.30 -7.94
N ASN A 220 37.24 27.98 -8.00
CA ASN A 220 36.48 27.26 -6.97
C ASN A 220 37.35 26.22 -6.24
N LYS A 221 38.55 26.64 -5.81
CA LYS A 221 39.38 25.88 -4.89
C LYS A 221 39.25 26.42 -3.46
#